data_c9789d873cbf59e12c62a68202bb97c5
#
_entry.id   c9789d873cbf59e12c62a68202bb97c5
#
_cell.length_a   1.000
_cell.length_b   1.000
_cell.length_c   1.000
_cell.angle_alpha   90.00
_cell.angle_beta   90.00
_cell.angle_gamma   90.00
#
_symmetry.space_group_name_H-M   'P 1'
#
loop_
_entity.id
_entity.type
_entity.pdbx_description
1 polymer ?
#
loop_
_entity_poly.entity_id
_entity_poly.type
_entity_poly.pdbx_seq_one_letter_code
_entity_poly.pdbx_strand_id
1 'polypeptide(L)'
;MPALAHAIGLAVLAAALALVPLFGLNDFYLQILFTIGVNYLAAAGLNVLVGYAGQKSLGHAGLFAVGAYTAAIANIEWGLSPWLSLLLACGFGAIFGLVIAMPSVRVSGPSLAMVTIGFGIVVEKIVTEWTDIFKGQAGFYGISAPSIAGVSFTNLHWVWFVGALCIATHLMLRSLLAGRYGRAFLGVQMAEPAAQSVGISVVRAKTLAFVISAVTCALAGAVVAQQNQYFNSDFITFNLSIFLLVVVIFGGSGSLYGPLFGAVILTLLDAWLARWPALQHFTYGALLLFSLYLMPNGIAGAVSGFAARWRQGKVAAPVVAGHSALAASSAAAAGGEILVVKDLYKAYGGIVPVRTVSFAISAGKVHALIGPNGAGKTTLLNLLSGHVAPGSGSIRFEGQEIAGWPAHRVASLGIARTFQNLKLFGELSALDNVLLGAHRHIETGLAASLLGLPSSRRAEASARADALALLSDLGLGERAHEPAKGLPYGLQRRLEIARALASKPKLLLLDEPAAGLNPQETHELGEVIRRIQQAGVTVLLIEHHMDLVMGISQHVLVLDYGALIAEGRPEAIRQNPKVIAAYLGADDDAALTGDAA
;
A
#
# COMPACT_ATOMS: atom_id res chain seq x y z
N MET A 1 20.47 8.43 14.34
CA MET A 1 21.00 9.50 13.46
C MET A 1 19.98 10.08 12.45
N PRO A 2 19.13 9.31 11.72
CA PRO A 2 18.18 9.93 10.78
C PRO A 2 17.13 10.83 11.44
N ALA A 3 16.71 10.52 12.66
CA ALA A 3 15.75 11.36 13.40
C ALA A 3 16.33 12.73 13.79
N LEU A 4 17.60 12.77 14.20
CA LEU A 4 18.29 14.02 14.57
C LEU A 4 18.51 14.92 13.35
N ALA A 5 18.97 14.35 12.23
CA ALA A 5 19.16 15.11 10.98
C ALA A 5 17.85 15.72 10.47
N HIS A 6 16.74 14.98 10.63
CA HIS A 6 15.42 15.49 10.27
C HIS A 6 14.95 16.61 11.21
N ALA A 7 15.15 16.45 12.52
CA ALA A 7 14.81 17.52 13.50
C ALA A 7 15.62 18.80 13.24
N ILE A 8 16.91 18.65 12.91
CA ILE A 8 17.77 19.79 12.51
C ILE A 8 17.23 20.44 11.23
N GLY A 9 16.86 19.65 10.19
CA GLY A 9 16.32 20.20 8.94
C GLY A 9 15.02 20.99 9.16
N LEU A 10 14.12 20.50 10.00
CA LEU A 10 12.90 21.22 10.37
C LEU A 10 13.18 22.47 11.21
N ALA A 11 14.13 22.41 12.15
CA ALA A 11 14.53 23.56 12.94
C ALA A 11 15.16 24.66 12.06
N VAL A 12 15.98 24.27 11.07
CA VAL A 12 16.55 25.20 10.07
C VAL A 12 15.44 25.82 9.22
N LEU A 13 14.47 25.03 8.75
CA LEU A 13 13.34 25.57 7.99
C LEU A 13 12.49 26.52 8.82
N ALA A 14 12.18 26.18 10.07
CA ALA A 14 11.44 27.05 10.98
C ALA A 14 12.20 28.34 11.29
N ALA A 15 13.52 28.24 11.51
CA ALA A 15 14.38 29.41 11.70
C ALA A 15 14.43 30.30 10.45
N ALA A 16 14.56 29.69 9.25
CA ALA A 16 14.55 30.44 8.00
C ALA A 16 13.23 31.20 7.80
N LEU A 17 12.07 30.57 8.11
CA LEU A 17 10.76 31.24 8.07
C LEU A 17 10.66 32.38 9.09
N ALA A 18 11.19 32.20 10.29
CA ALA A 18 11.18 33.23 11.33
C ALA A 18 12.08 34.43 10.95
N LEU A 19 13.16 34.20 10.20
CA LEU A 19 14.12 35.21 9.78
C LEU A 19 13.70 35.95 8.48
N VAL A 20 12.60 35.54 7.82
CA VAL A 20 12.11 36.22 6.58
C VAL A 20 12.02 37.74 6.72
N PRO A 21 11.55 38.34 7.84
CA PRO A 21 11.48 39.82 7.98
C PRO A 21 12.83 40.51 7.91
N LEU A 22 13.91 39.85 8.35
CA LEU A 22 15.25 40.45 8.37
C LEU A 22 15.84 40.66 6.95
N PHE A 23 15.31 39.94 5.94
CA PHE A 23 15.76 40.06 4.56
C PHE A 23 15.11 41.24 3.82
N GLY A 24 14.14 41.95 4.41
CA GLY A 24 13.48 43.10 3.79
C GLY A 24 12.85 42.76 2.42
N LEU A 25 12.31 41.53 2.26
CA LEU A 25 11.73 41.07 1.01
C LEU A 25 10.52 41.92 0.63
N ASN A 26 10.44 42.29 -0.65
CA ASN A 26 9.26 42.97 -1.19
C ASN A 26 8.08 41.97 -1.35
N ASP A 27 6.89 42.49 -1.58
CA ASP A 27 5.66 41.68 -1.72
C ASP A 27 5.72 40.62 -2.82
N PHE A 28 6.48 40.86 -3.88
CA PHE A 28 6.68 39.89 -4.97
C PHE A 28 7.37 38.60 -4.46
N TYR A 29 8.46 38.72 -3.69
CA TYR A 29 9.13 37.56 -3.13
C TYR A 29 8.33 36.87 -2.02
N LEU A 30 7.57 37.64 -1.22
CA LEU A 30 6.64 37.08 -0.24
C LEU A 30 5.54 36.27 -0.90
N GLN A 31 5.02 36.74 -2.04
CA GLN A 31 4.03 36.00 -2.84
C GLN A 31 4.62 34.68 -3.41
N ILE A 32 5.87 34.68 -3.87
CA ILE A 32 6.54 33.46 -4.33
C ILE A 32 6.68 32.46 -3.17
N LEU A 33 7.12 32.91 -1.98
CA LEU A 33 7.23 32.04 -0.80
C LEU A 33 5.89 31.45 -0.38
N PHE A 34 4.82 32.24 -0.40
CA PHE A 34 3.45 31.80 -0.16
C PHE A 34 3.05 30.71 -1.17
N THR A 35 3.25 30.95 -2.47
CA THR A 35 2.91 30.01 -3.54
C THR A 35 3.70 28.70 -3.44
N ILE A 36 4.98 28.74 -3.06
CA ILE A 36 5.78 27.52 -2.76
C ILE A 36 5.09 26.70 -1.68
N GLY A 37 4.65 27.34 -0.60
CA GLY A 37 3.98 26.67 0.51
C GLY A 37 2.66 26.04 0.09
N VAL A 38 1.83 26.75 -0.66
CA VAL A 38 0.55 26.26 -1.19
C VAL A 38 0.77 25.05 -2.12
N ASN A 39 1.71 25.17 -3.06
CA ASN A 39 2.05 24.08 -3.97
C ASN A 39 2.59 22.86 -3.23
N TYR A 40 3.38 23.08 -2.17
CA TYR A 40 3.81 22.00 -1.30
C TYR A 40 2.64 21.31 -0.59
N LEU A 41 1.68 22.05 -0.01
CA LEU A 41 0.51 21.49 0.66
C LEU A 41 -0.30 20.58 -0.27
N ALA A 42 -0.62 21.07 -1.47
CA ALA A 42 -1.36 20.29 -2.47
C ALA A 42 -0.55 19.07 -2.95
N ALA A 43 0.74 19.27 -3.27
CA ALA A 43 1.61 18.21 -3.77
C ALA A 43 1.96 17.17 -2.70
N ALA A 44 2.07 17.53 -1.41
CA ALA A 44 2.38 16.60 -0.34
C ALA A 44 1.27 15.52 -0.17
N GLY A 45 0.00 15.91 -0.25
CA GLY A 45 -1.11 14.96 -0.26
C GLY A 45 -1.19 14.15 -1.55
N LEU A 46 -0.98 14.79 -2.71
CA LEU A 46 -0.91 14.10 -4.00
C LEU A 46 0.22 13.05 -4.00
N ASN A 47 1.34 13.30 -3.36
CA ASN A 47 2.43 12.33 -3.22
C ASN A 47 2.03 11.10 -2.40
N VAL A 48 1.17 11.23 -1.37
CA VAL A 48 0.61 10.07 -0.67
C VAL A 48 -0.18 9.20 -1.64
N LEU A 49 -1.00 9.82 -2.49
CA LEU A 49 -1.86 9.13 -3.44
C LEU A 49 -1.05 8.50 -4.60
N VAL A 50 -0.21 9.28 -5.26
CA VAL A 50 0.56 8.85 -6.44
C VAL A 50 1.80 8.06 -6.03
N GLY A 51 2.57 8.61 -5.09
CA GLY A 51 3.89 8.10 -4.74
C GLY A 51 3.86 6.89 -3.80
N TYR A 52 2.93 6.84 -2.86
CA TYR A 52 2.84 5.74 -1.90
C TYR A 52 1.73 4.73 -2.24
N ALA A 53 0.54 5.21 -2.67
CA ALA A 53 -0.56 4.30 -2.98
C ALA A 53 -0.66 3.93 -4.47
N GLY A 54 0.20 4.47 -5.35
CA GLY A 54 0.26 4.14 -6.77
C GLY A 54 -0.95 4.59 -7.59
N GLN A 55 -1.77 5.50 -7.06
CA GLN A 55 -3.01 5.96 -7.70
C GLN A 55 -2.74 7.26 -8.48
N LYS A 56 -2.56 7.14 -9.81
CA LYS A 56 -2.29 8.29 -10.68
C LYS A 56 -3.58 9.12 -10.87
N SER A 57 -3.65 10.30 -10.25
CA SER A 57 -4.80 11.20 -10.31
C SER A 57 -4.45 12.53 -10.98
N LEU A 58 -5.34 13.00 -11.84
CA LEU A 58 -5.26 14.29 -12.56
C LEU A 58 -6.47 15.20 -12.25
N GLY A 59 -7.22 14.93 -11.18
CA GLY A 59 -8.40 15.70 -10.77
C GLY A 59 -8.15 16.70 -9.64
N HIS A 60 -6.90 17.01 -9.33
CA HIS A 60 -6.56 17.82 -8.15
C HIS A 60 -6.97 19.28 -8.26
N ALA A 61 -7.09 19.85 -9.48
CA ALA A 61 -7.66 21.16 -9.68
C ALA A 61 -9.12 21.24 -9.17
N GLY A 62 -9.90 20.17 -9.38
CA GLY A 62 -11.27 20.09 -8.85
C GLY A 62 -11.31 20.04 -7.32
N LEU A 63 -10.38 19.30 -6.68
CA LEU A 63 -10.28 19.26 -5.21
C LEU A 63 -9.81 20.58 -4.61
N PHE A 64 -8.90 21.26 -5.28
CA PHE A 64 -8.46 22.60 -4.94
C PHE A 64 -9.64 23.58 -4.99
N ALA A 65 -10.42 23.52 -6.08
CA ALA A 65 -11.64 24.31 -6.25
C ALA A 65 -12.68 24.04 -5.15
N VAL A 66 -12.93 22.78 -4.81
CA VAL A 66 -13.84 22.42 -3.70
C VAL A 66 -13.45 23.15 -2.43
N GLY A 67 -12.16 23.16 -2.07
CA GLY A 67 -11.69 23.87 -0.90
C GLY A 67 -11.87 25.37 -0.98
N ALA A 68 -11.48 25.97 -2.11
CA ALA A 68 -11.58 27.41 -2.35
C ALA A 68 -13.02 27.91 -2.32
N TYR A 69 -13.93 27.26 -3.05
CA TYR A 69 -15.36 27.60 -3.06
C TYR A 69 -16.04 27.36 -1.72
N THR A 70 -15.67 26.27 -1.02
CA THR A 70 -16.18 26.05 0.34
C THR A 70 -15.79 27.20 1.27
N ALA A 71 -14.53 27.64 1.22
CA ALA A 71 -14.08 28.76 2.04
C ALA A 71 -14.77 30.07 1.65
N ALA A 72 -14.95 30.35 0.35
CA ALA A 72 -15.61 31.54 -0.15
C ALA A 72 -17.10 31.58 0.27
N ILE A 73 -17.85 30.52 0.00
CA ILE A 73 -19.30 30.44 0.35
C ILE A 73 -19.47 30.50 1.86
N ALA A 74 -18.71 29.74 2.63
CA ALA A 74 -18.80 29.74 4.09
C ALA A 74 -18.53 31.13 4.70
N ASN A 75 -17.61 31.87 4.11
CA ASN A 75 -17.25 33.21 4.60
C ASN A 75 -18.27 34.28 4.14
N ILE A 76 -18.64 34.30 2.86
CA ILE A 76 -19.46 35.38 2.29
C ILE A 76 -20.95 35.12 2.50
N GLU A 77 -21.45 33.95 2.14
CA GLU A 77 -22.87 33.63 2.17
C GLU A 77 -23.36 33.25 3.58
N TRP A 78 -22.51 32.50 4.35
CA TRP A 78 -22.87 32.05 5.69
C TRP A 78 -22.31 32.94 6.81
N GLY A 79 -21.51 33.96 6.48
CA GLY A 79 -20.90 34.87 7.46
C GLY A 79 -19.98 34.21 8.48
N LEU A 80 -19.43 33.04 8.18
CA LEU A 80 -18.55 32.31 9.09
C LEU A 80 -17.16 32.91 9.12
N SER A 81 -16.50 32.77 10.28
CA SER A 81 -15.12 33.25 10.43
C SER A 81 -14.18 32.53 9.45
N PRO A 82 -13.10 33.19 8.98
CA PRO A 82 -12.11 32.58 8.09
C PRO A 82 -11.50 31.28 8.63
N TRP A 83 -11.32 31.19 9.94
CA TRP A 83 -10.80 29.97 10.60
C TRP A 83 -11.76 28.77 10.46
N LEU A 84 -13.06 29.02 10.66
CA LEU A 84 -14.09 27.98 10.53
C LEU A 84 -14.27 27.56 9.08
N SER A 85 -14.18 28.51 8.12
CA SER A 85 -14.25 28.18 6.70
C SER A 85 -13.08 27.32 6.21
N LEU A 86 -11.86 27.46 6.77
CA LEU A 86 -10.74 26.53 6.51
C LEU A 86 -11.03 25.11 7.03
N LEU A 87 -11.63 24.99 8.22
CA LEU A 87 -12.02 23.68 8.75
C LEU A 87 -13.10 23.02 7.90
N LEU A 88 -14.09 23.79 7.47
CA LEU A 88 -15.13 23.31 6.55
C LEU A 88 -14.54 22.86 5.20
N ALA A 89 -13.59 23.62 4.66
CA ALA A 89 -12.89 23.24 3.43
C ALA A 89 -12.18 21.87 3.57
N CYS A 90 -11.53 21.61 4.71
CA CYS A 90 -10.97 20.29 5.00
C CYS A 90 -12.06 19.19 5.06
N GLY A 91 -13.21 19.49 5.69
CA GLY A 91 -14.35 18.58 5.78
C GLY A 91 -14.95 18.24 4.42
N PHE A 92 -15.22 19.24 3.60
CA PHE A 92 -15.72 19.04 2.23
C PHE A 92 -14.66 18.37 1.36
N GLY A 93 -13.37 18.72 1.52
CA GLY A 93 -12.27 18.01 0.87
C GLY A 93 -12.29 16.53 1.19
N ALA A 94 -12.51 16.14 2.45
CA ALA A 94 -12.64 14.74 2.85
C ALA A 94 -13.84 14.06 2.20
N ILE A 95 -15.00 14.71 2.17
CA ILE A 95 -16.24 14.18 1.55
C ILE A 95 -16.02 13.95 0.05
N PHE A 96 -15.51 14.95 -0.69
CA PHE A 96 -15.24 14.82 -2.12
C PHE A 96 -14.12 13.80 -2.40
N GLY A 97 -13.12 13.72 -1.53
CA GLY A 97 -12.11 12.65 -1.57
C GLY A 97 -12.73 11.26 -1.47
N LEU A 98 -13.71 11.06 -0.59
CA LEU A 98 -14.47 9.80 -0.51
C LEU A 98 -15.31 9.56 -1.77
N VAL A 99 -15.99 10.58 -2.29
CA VAL A 99 -16.81 10.48 -3.51
C VAL A 99 -15.96 10.03 -4.70
N ILE A 100 -14.78 10.63 -4.89
CA ILE A 100 -13.87 10.26 -5.99
C ILE A 100 -13.28 8.86 -5.76
N ALA A 101 -12.98 8.50 -4.51
CA ALA A 101 -12.41 7.21 -4.20
C ALA A 101 -13.34 6.05 -4.59
N MET A 102 -14.67 6.21 -4.48
CA MET A 102 -15.64 5.13 -4.76
C MET A 102 -15.49 4.52 -6.18
N PRO A 103 -15.52 5.29 -7.27
CA PRO A 103 -15.26 4.75 -8.60
C PRO A 103 -13.78 4.42 -8.82
N SER A 104 -12.87 5.22 -8.26
CA SER A 104 -11.43 5.12 -8.50
C SER A 104 -10.81 3.83 -7.96
N VAL A 105 -11.33 3.28 -6.86
CA VAL A 105 -10.82 2.03 -6.27
C VAL A 105 -11.08 0.81 -7.16
N ARG A 106 -12.11 0.89 -8.03
CA ARG A 106 -12.50 -0.20 -8.95
C ARG A 106 -11.71 -0.22 -10.26
N VAL A 107 -10.97 0.85 -10.54
CA VAL A 107 -10.21 1.01 -11.77
C VAL A 107 -8.73 1.21 -11.46
N SER A 108 -7.87 0.93 -12.44
CA SER A 108 -6.42 1.07 -12.27
C SER A 108 -5.78 1.63 -13.55
N GLY A 109 -4.55 2.12 -13.43
CA GLY A 109 -3.78 2.61 -14.56
C GLY A 109 -4.41 3.82 -15.27
N PRO A 110 -4.47 3.83 -16.62
CA PRO A 110 -5.00 4.96 -17.39
C PRO A 110 -6.47 5.27 -17.13
N SER A 111 -7.29 4.24 -16.85
CA SER A 111 -8.72 4.42 -16.57
C SER A 111 -8.95 5.24 -15.29
N LEU A 112 -8.08 5.11 -14.30
CA LEU A 112 -8.14 5.93 -13.08
C LEU A 112 -7.88 7.41 -13.39
N ALA A 113 -6.88 7.70 -14.23
CA ALA A 113 -6.59 9.07 -14.67
C ALA A 113 -7.81 9.70 -15.37
N MET A 114 -8.48 8.94 -16.26
CA MET A 114 -9.70 9.41 -16.95
C MET A 114 -10.84 9.74 -15.97
N VAL A 115 -11.09 8.89 -14.97
CA VAL A 115 -12.12 9.15 -13.94
C VAL A 115 -11.82 10.44 -13.16
N THR A 116 -10.55 10.65 -12.80
CA THR A 116 -10.16 11.82 -12.02
C THR A 116 -10.13 13.11 -12.86
N ILE A 117 -9.76 13.03 -14.14
CA ILE A 117 -9.90 14.16 -15.08
C ILE A 117 -11.39 14.52 -15.25
N GLY A 118 -12.24 13.50 -15.47
CA GLY A 118 -13.69 13.70 -15.58
C GLY A 118 -14.27 14.41 -14.36
N PHE A 119 -13.82 14.03 -13.15
CA PHE A 119 -14.22 14.74 -11.94
C PHE A 119 -13.80 16.23 -11.97
N GLY A 120 -12.58 16.54 -12.37
CA GLY A 120 -12.09 17.92 -12.47
C GLY A 120 -12.95 18.75 -13.44
N ILE A 121 -13.26 18.18 -14.61
CA ILE A 121 -14.12 18.83 -15.63
C ILE A 121 -15.54 19.02 -15.08
N VAL A 122 -16.12 18.02 -14.40
CA VAL A 122 -17.46 18.14 -13.81
C VAL A 122 -17.50 19.27 -12.77
N VAL A 123 -16.51 19.35 -11.88
CA VAL A 123 -16.43 20.44 -10.89
C VAL A 123 -16.31 21.80 -11.59
N GLU A 124 -15.44 21.93 -12.61
CA GLU A 124 -15.30 23.16 -13.40
C GLU A 124 -16.64 23.57 -14.02
N LYS A 125 -17.36 22.65 -14.67
CA LYS A 125 -18.66 22.92 -15.30
C LYS A 125 -19.76 23.28 -14.30
N ILE A 126 -19.84 22.55 -13.17
CA ILE A 126 -20.80 22.89 -12.10
C ILE A 126 -20.56 24.31 -11.61
N VAL A 127 -19.33 24.69 -11.35
CA VAL A 127 -18.97 26.02 -10.86
C VAL A 127 -19.25 27.10 -11.89
N THR A 128 -19.03 26.83 -13.17
CA THR A 128 -19.24 27.79 -14.25
C THR A 128 -20.74 27.99 -14.56
N GLU A 129 -21.52 26.91 -14.60
CA GLU A 129 -22.91 26.91 -15.03
C GLU A 129 -23.91 27.28 -13.90
N TRP A 130 -23.64 26.86 -12.65
CA TRP A 130 -24.50 27.17 -11.51
C TRP A 130 -24.18 28.55 -10.92
N THR A 131 -24.42 29.59 -11.72
CA THR A 131 -24.07 30.98 -11.39
C THR A 131 -24.75 31.50 -10.13
N ASP A 132 -25.94 31.01 -9.77
CA ASP A 132 -26.66 31.40 -8.56
C ASP A 132 -25.89 31.04 -7.28
N ILE A 133 -25.23 29.90 -7.29
CA ILE A 133 -24.49 29.39 -6.12
C ILE A 133 -23.00 29.76 -6.18
N PHE A 134 -22.36 29.56 -7.34
CA PHE A 134 -20.90 29.66 -7.48
C PHE A 134 -20.44 30.96 -8.16
N LYS A 135 -21.36 31.81 -8.59
CA LYS A 135 -21.12 33.11 -9.27
C LYS A 135 -20.36 32.96 -10.61
N GLY A 136 -20.16 31.73 -11.11
CA GLY A 136 -19.57 31.45 -12.42
C GLY A 136 -18.22 32.11 -12.65
N GLN A 137 -18.03 32.75 -13.79
CA GLN A 137 -16.79 33.47 -14.12
C GLN A 137 -16.58 34.75 -13.30
N ALA A 138 -17.64 35.39 -12.80
CA ALA A 138 -17.49 36.55 -11.93
C ALA A 138 -16.81 36.20 -10.62
N GLY A 139 -17.13 35.03 -10.06
CA GLY A 139 -16.52 34.54 -8.83
C GLY A 139 -16.97 35.26 -7.56
N PHE A 140 -16.29 34.98 -6.46
CA PHE A 140 -16.53 35.60 -5.17
C PHE A 140 -15.47 36.68 -4.89
N TYR A 141 -15.91 37.87 -4.49
CA TYR A 141 -15.10 39.01 -4.09
C TYR A 141 -15.29 39.30 -2.61
N GLY A 142 -14.24 39.80 -1.94
CA GLY A 142 -14.32 40.24 -0.55
C GLY A 142 -14.28 39.08 0.44
N ILE A 143 -13.67 37.96 0.07
CA ILE A 143 -13.41 36.84 0.99
C ILE A 143 -12.53 37.38 2.13
N SER A 144 -13.00 37.28 3.39
CA SER A 144 -12.27 37.85 4.52
C SER A 144 -11.00 37.06 4.81
N ALA A 145 -9.89 37.77 4.98
CA ALA A 145 -8.66 37.19 5.46
C ALA A 145 -8.75 36.89 6.99
N PRO A 146 -8.05 35.88 7.49
CA PRO A 146 -7.92 35.65 8.92
C PRO A 146 -7.34 36.89 9.63
N SER A 147 -7.82 37.13 10.85
CA SER A 147 -7.25 38.14 11.74
C SER A 147 -6.85 37.53 13.06
N ILE A 148 -5.78 38.06 13.67
CA ILE A 148 -5.33 37.70 15.01
C ILE A 148 -5.29 38.98 15.84
N ALA A 149 -6.00 39.00 16.96
CA ALA A 149 -6.13 40.16 17.82
C ALA A 149 -6.59 41.46 17.10
N GLY A 150 -7.46 41.34 16.08
CA GLY A 150 -7.96 42.47 15.31
C GLY A 150 -7.04 42.96 14.17
N VAL A 151 -5.85 42.36 14.02
CA VAL A 151 -4.93 42.70 12.93
C VAL A 151 -5.14 41.72 11.76
N SER A 152 -5.52 42.23 10.58
CA SER A 152 -5.63 41.45 9.35
C SER A 152 -4.27 40.94 8.89
N PHE A 153 -4.27 39.77 8.23
CA PHE A 153 -3.05 39.17 7.71
C PHE A 153 -2.45 40.05 6.60
N THR A 154 -1.16 40.37 6.77
CA THR A 154 -0.31 40.93 5.70
C THR A 154 0.33 39.80 4.90
N ASN A 155 1.01 40.10 3.77
CA ASN A 155 1.73 39.10 2.98
C ASN A 155 2.75 38.30 3.82
N LEU A 156 3.39 38.95 4.80
CA LEU A 156 4.32 38.29 5.73
C LEU A 156 3.60 37.31 6.67
N HIS A 157 2.44 37.68 7.21
CA HIS A 157 1.64 36.79 8.05
C HIS A 157 1.17 35.56 7.27
N TRP A 158 0.83 35.72 6.00
CA TRP A 158 0.47 34.60 5.11
C TRP A 158 1.64 33.64 4.89
N VAL A 159 2.86 34.13 4.69
CA VAL A 159 4.06 33.27 4.58
C VAL A 159 4.27 32.46 5.85
N TRP A 160 4.15 33.06 7.02
CA TRP A 160 4.29 32.36 8.29
C TRP A 160 3.19 31.32 8.51
N PHE A 161 1.95 31.69 8.20
CA PHE A 161 0.80 30.80 8.36
C PHE A 161 0.93 29.56 7.45
N VAL A 162 1.20 29.76 6.17
CA VAL A 162 1.39 28.65 5.22
C VAL A 162 2.62 27.83 5.58
N GLY A 163 3.71 28.48 6.00
CA GLY A 163 4.92 27.80 6.50
C GLY A 163 4.62 26.89 7.70
N ALA A 164 3.83 27.37 8.66
CA ALA A 164 3.39 26.58 9.80
C ALA A 164 2.51 25.38 9.37
N LEU A 165 1.56 25.59 8.43
CA LEU A 165 0.75 24.51 7.84
C LEU A 165 1.61 23.48 7.10
N CYS A 166 2.64 23.91 6.36
CA CYS A 166 3.57 23.01 5.68
C CYS A 166 4.35 22.15 6.68
N ILE A 167 4.86 22.75 7.76
CA ILE A 167 5.57 22.01 8.82
C ILE A 167 4.62 21.01 9.49
N ALA A 168 3.42 21.44 9.86
CA ALA A 168 2.42 20.58 10.48
C ALA A 168 2.06 19.40 9.57
N THR A 169 1.73 19.65 8.29
CA THR A 169 1.42 18.63 7.30
C THR A 169 2.60 17.68 7.11
N HIS A 170 3.83 18.19 6.99
CA HIS A 170 5.03 17.37 6.86
C HIS A 170 5.22 16.43 8.06
N LEU A 171 5.06 16.93 9.28
CA LEU A 171 5.18 16.12 10.50
C LEU A 171 4.09 15.06 10.59
N MET A 172 2.84 15.41 10.25
CA MET A 172 1.71 14.48 10.23
C MET A 172 1.92 13.37 9.20
N LEU A 173 2.28 13.73 7.96
CA LEU A 173 2.53 12.76 6.89
C LEU A 173 3.76 11.89 7.20
N ARG A 174 4.83 12.46 7.76
CA ARG A 174 5.98 11.67 8.20
C ARG A 174 5.60 10.62 9.23
N SER A 175 4.84 10.99 10.24
CA SER A 175 4.41 10.08 11.29
C SER A 175 3.52 8.95 10.74
N LEU A 176 2.61 9.29 9.83
CA LEU A 176 1.72 8.33 9.18
C LEU A 176 2.49 7.36 8.26
N LEU A 177 3.36 7.91 7.40
CA LEU A 177 4.06 7.15 6.37
C LEU A 177 5.21 6.30 6.91
N ALA A 178 5.81 6.67 8.05
CA ALA A 178 6.81 5.86 8.73
C ALA A 178 6.22 4.63 9.44
N GLY A 179 4.92 4.59 9.65
CA GLY A 179 4.20 3.54 10.37
C GLY A 179 3.46 2.55 9.45
N ARG A 180 2.53 1.82 10.08
CA ARG A 180 1.74 0.76 9.43
C ARG A 180 0.98 1.23 8.18
N TYR A 181 0.51 2.49 8.16
CA TYR A 181 -0.27 3.02 7.03
C TYR A 181 0.60 3.26 5.79
N GLY A 182 1.80 3.82 5.97
CA GLY A 182 2.74 4.02 4.85
C GLY A 182 3.17 2.70 4.24
N ARG A 183 3.50 1.69 5.08
CA ARG A 183 3.79 0.35 4.60
C ARG A 183 2.60 -0.27 3.87
N ALA A 184 1.37 -0.09 4.38
CA ALA A 184 0.16 -0.59 3.73
C ALA A 184 -0.05 0.04 2.34
N PHE A 185 0.16 1.35 2.20
CA PHE A 185 0.10 2.03 0.91
C PHE A 185 1.11 1.46 -0.08
N LEU A 186 2.39 1.34 0.32
CA LEU A 186 3.44 0.75 -0.51
C LEU A 186 3.15 -0.71 -0.86
N GLY A 187 2.63 -1.50 0.08
CA GLY A 187 2.22 -2.87 -0.17
C GLY A 187 1.12 -2.98 -1.21
N VAL A 188 0.11 -2.12 -1.14
CA VAL A 188 -0.96 -2.04 -2.15
C VAL A 188 -0.43 -1.58 -3.51
N GLN A 189 0.49 -0.61 -3.53
CA GLN A 189 1.11 -0.13 -4.76
C GLN A 189 1.90 -1.22 -5.49
N MET A 190 2.68 -2.01 -4.75
CA MET A 190 3.59 -3.02 -5.33
C MET A 190 2.87 -4.30 -5.72
N ALA A 191 1.99 -4.83 -4.85
CA ALA A 191 1.32 -6.12 -5.08
C ALA A 191 0.01 -6.23 -4.29
N GLU A 192 -1.13 -5.83 -4.88
CA GLU A 192 -2.44 -5.90 -4.22
C GLU A 192 -2.80 -7.29 -3.67
N PRO A 193 -2.58 -8.42 -4.41
CA PRO A 193 -2.89 -9.74 -3.89
C PRO A 193 -2.05 -10.11 -2.65
N ALA A 194 -0.75 -9.75 -2.64
CA ALA A 194 0.12 -9.98 -1.50
C ALA A 194 -0.27 -9.13 -0.28
N ALA A 195 -0.69 -7.88 -0.50
CA ALA A 195 -1.20 -7.02 0.55
C ALA A 195 -2.51 -7.58 1.14
N GLN A 196 -3.41 -8.11 0.32
CA GLN A 196 -4.66 -8.74 0.79
C GLN A 196 -4.39 -10.01 1.60
N SER A 197 -3.39 -10.82 1.23
CA SER A 197 -3.05 -12.06 1.95
C SER A 197 -2.49 -11.83 3.36
N VAL A 198 -2.02 -10.61 3.67
CA VAL A 198 -1.61 -10.20 5.02
C VAL A 198 -2.66 -9.36 5.75
N GLY A 199 -3.92 -9.34 5.25
CA GLY A 199 -5.05 -8.69 5.90
C GLY A 199 -5.23 -7.21 5.58
N ILE A 200 -4.51 -6.65 4.60
CA ILE A 200 -4.66 -5.25 4.18
C ILE A 200 -5.85 -5.14 3.22
N SER A 201 -6.84 -4.31 3.58
CA SER A 201 -7.94 -3.96 2.69
C SER A 201 -7.48 -2.93 1.66
N VAL A 202 -7.34 -3.35 0.40
CA VAL A 202 -6.95 -2.49 -0.73
C VAL A 202 -7.90 -1.30 -0.86
N VAL A 203 -9.21 -1.54 -0.74
CA VAL A 203 -10.24 -0.49 -0.81
C VAL A 203 -10.00 0.58 0.25
N ARG A 204 -9.84 0.17 1.53
CA ARG A 204 -9.62 1.12 2.63
C ARG A 204 -8.32 1.90 2.48
N ALA A 205 -7.24 1.24 2.06
CA ALA A 205 -5.94 1.89 1.86
C ALA A 205 -6.01 2.94 0.75
N LYS A 206 -6.56 2.59 -0.42
CA LYS A 206 -6.73 3.53 -1.54
C LYS A 206 -7.64 4.69 -1.17
N THR A 207 -8.80 4.41 -0.54
CA THR A 207 -9.74 5.45 -0.09
C THR A 207 -9.08 6.42 0.88
N LEU A 208 -8.32 5.91 1.86
CA LEU A 208 -7.62 6.76 2.83
C LEU A 208 -6.58 7.66 2.15
N ALA A 209 -5.82 7.14 1.17
CA ALA A 209 -4.88 7.94 0.40
C ALA A 209 -5.57 9.05 -0.39
N PHE A 210 -6.74 8.79 -1.01
CA PHE A 210 -7.55 9.80 -1.68
C PHE A 210 -8.03 10.88 -0.71
N VAL A 211 -8.55 10.50 0.46
CA VAL A 211 -9.03 11.46 1.48
C VAL A 211 -7.91 12.37 1.96
N ILE A 212 -6.74 11.81 2.27
CA ILE A 212 -5.58 12.61 2.71
C ILE A 212 -5.19 13.60 1.61
N SER A 213 -5.11 13.14 0.36
CA SER A 213 -4.76 13.97 -0.79
C SER A 213 -5.80 15.08 -1.02
N ALA A 214 -7.09 14.76 -0.89
CA ALA A 214 -8.17 15.71 -1.07
C ALA A 214 -8.21 16.79 0.02
N VAL A 215 -8.00 16.40 1.29
CA VAL A 215 -7.99 17.34 2.42
C VAL A 215 -6.85 18.35 2.29
N THR A 216 -5.63 17.90 1.98
CA THR A 216 -4.49 18.82 1.83
C THR A 216 -4.62 19.71 0.62
N CYS A 217 -5.19 19.20 -0.49
CA CYS A 217 -5.44 19.97 -1.70
C CYS A 217 -6.55 21.00 -1.50
N ALA A 218 -7.65 20.64 -0.84
CA ALA A 218 -8.74 21.54 -0.49
C ALA A 218 -8.29 22.64 0.49
N LEU A 219 -7.46 22.29 1.48
CA LEU A 219 -6.85 23.27 2.38
C LEU A 219 -5.99 24.29 1.61
N ALA A 220 -5.19 23.83 0.65
CA ALA A 220 -4.39 24.69 -0.21
C ALA A 220 -5.28 25.66 -1.01
N GLY A 221 -6.38 25.17 -1.60
CA GLY A 221 -7.35 26.00 -2.32
C GLY A 221 -8.01 27.04 -1.43
N ALA A 222 -8.46 26.65 -0.24
CA ALA A 222 -9.09 27.56 0.71
C ALA A 222 -8.15 28.69 1.17
N VAL A 223 -6.88 28.35 1.42
CA VAL A 223 -5.85 29.33 1.79
C VAL A 223 -5.61 30.33 0.66
N VAL A 224 -5.58 29.89 -0.60
CA VAL A 224 -5.43 30.78 -1.77
C VAL A 224 -6.65 31.70 -1.92
N ALA A 225 -7.86 31.19 -1.76
CA ALA A 225 -9.07 31.99 -1.87
C ALA A 225 -9.10 33.11 -0.80
N GLN A 226 -8.70 32.82 0.43
CA GLN A 226 -8.63 33.81 1.51
C GLN A 226 -7.47 34.81 1.34
N GLN A 227 -6.33 34.39 0.83
CA GLN A 227 -5.19 35.26 0.60
C GLN A 227 -5.44 36.25 -0.53
N ASN A 228 -5.98 35.77 -1.65
CA ASN A 228 -6.36 36.61 -2.79
C ASN A 228 -7.61 37.47 -2.51
N GLN A 229 -8.40 37.12 -1.49
CA GLN A 229 -9.73 37.72 -1.22
C GLN A 229 -10.69 37.64 -2.43
N TYR A 230 -10.36 36.78 -3.37
CA TYR A 230 -11.06 36.57 -4.63
C TYR A 230 -10.81 35.16 -5.15
N PHE A 231 -11.84 34.54 -5.71
CA PHE A 231 -11.72 33.25 -6.38
C PHE A 231 -12.83 33.06 -7.43
N ASN A 232 -12.46 32.59 -8.63
CA ASN A 232 -13.40 32.34 -9.72
C ASN A 232 -13.08 31.00 -10.43
N SER A 233 -13.87 30.66 -11.46
CA SER A 233 -13.70 29.43 -12.25
C SER A 233 -12.35 29.35 -13.01
N ASP A 234 -11.73 30.49 -13.33
CA ASP A 234 -10.47 30.51 -14.11
C ASP A 234 -9.29 29.92 -13.35
N PHE A 235 -9.38 29.82 -12.02
CA PHE A 235 -8.37 29.12 -11.22
C PHE A 235 -8.46 27.59 -11.36
N ILE A 236 -9.56 27.05 -11.90
CA ILE A 236 -9.80 25.60 -12.03
C ILE A 236 -9.32 25.15 -13.41
N THR A 237 -8.03 25.08 -13.60
CA THR A 237 -7.46 24.66 -14.88
C THR A 237 -6.94 23.23 -14.82
N PHE A 238 -7.07 22.49 -15.92
CA PHE A 238 -6.40 21.21 -16.07
C PHE A 238 -4.88 21.34 -15.91
N ASN A 239 -4.31 22.48 -16.31
CA ASN A 239 -2.90 22.80 -16.15
C ASN A 239 -2.44 22.77 -14.69
N LEU A 240 -3.27 23.19 -13.73
CA LEU A 240 -2.96 23.08 -12.31
C LEU A 240 -2.79 21.61 -11.88
N SER A 241 -3.65 20.71 -12.37
CA SER A 241 -3.51 19.27 -12.08
C SER A 241 -2.22 18.68 -12.65
N ILE A 242 -1.85 19.09 -13.88
CA ILE A 242 -0.57 18.67 -14.50
C ILE A 242 0.60 19.24 -13.71
N PHE A 243 0.57 20.53 -13.38
CA PHE A 243 1.63 21.19 -12.62
C PHE A 243 1.88 20.48 -11.28
N LEU A 244 0.85 20.20 -10.50
CA LEU A 244 0.96 19.48 -9.23
C LEU A 244 1.53 18.06 -9.41
N LEU A 245 1.14 17.37 -10.48
CA LEU A 245 1.68 16.06 -10.80
C LEU A 245 3.18 16.14 -11.14
N VAL A 246 3.58 17.16 -11.94
CA VAL A 246 5.00 17.42 -12.27
C VAL A 246 5.79 17.73 -10.99
N VAL A 247 5.24 18.53 -10.07
CA VAL A 247 5.86 18.82 -8.76
C VAL A 247 6.18 17.53 -8.01
N VAL A 248 5.25 16.57 -7.98
CA VAL A 248 5.44 15.29 -7.28
C VAL A 248 6.46 14.40 -8.00
N ILE A 249 6.34 14.25 -9.32
CA ILE A 249 7.19 13.32 -10.09
C ILE A 249 8.64 13.87 -10.17
N PHE A 250 8.80 15.13 -10.55
CA PHE A 250 10.10 15.77 -10.67
C PHE A 250 10.81 15.90 -9.31
N GLY A 251 10.05 16.25 -8.26
CA GLY A 251 10.57 16.32 -6.90
C GLY A 251 11.00 14.96 -6.36
N GLY A 252 10.32 13.89 -6.74
CA GLY A 252 10.58 12.51 -6.33
C GLY A 252 9.36 11.85 -5.68
N SER A 253 8.60 11.16 -6.52
CA SER A 253 7.42 10.38 -6.11
C SER A 253 7.79 9.31 -5.09
N GLY A 254 6.97 9.15 -4.02
CA GLY A 254 7.24 8.20 -2.94
C GLY A 254 8.30 8.64 -1.92
N SER A 255 8.88 9.83 -2.09
CA SER A 255 9.74 10.46 -1.10
C SER A 255 8.98 11.52 -0.30
N LEU A 256 9.15 11.54 1.02
CA LEU A 256 8.54 12.56 1.88
C LEU A 256 9.01 13.98 1.55
N TYR A 257 10.26 14.12 1.07
CA TYR A 257 10.87 15.41 0.72
C TYR A 257 10.68 15.79 -0.75
N GLY A 258 10.24 14.83 -1.59
CA GLY A 258 10.02 15.06 -3.02
C GLY A 258 9.15 16.28 -3.31
N PRO A 259 7.93 16.37 -2.75
CA PRO A 259 7.06 17.52 -2.96
C PRO A 259 7.67 18.85 -2.56
N LEU A 260 8.55 18.88 -1.55
CA LEU A 260 9.24 20.10 -1.13
C LEU A 260 10.22 20.59 -2.20
N PHE A 261 11.08 19.69 -2.69
CA PHE A 261 12.02 20.05 -3.77
C PHE A 261 11.28 20.45 -5.05
N GLY A 262 10.23 19.67 -5.42
CA GLY A 262 9.42 19.97 -6.58
C GLY A 262 8.71 21.32 -6.48
N ALA A 263 8.07 21.62 -5.34
CA ALA A 263 7.38 22.87 -5.10
C ALA A 263 8.33 24.08 -5.18
N VAL A 264 9.49 24.02 -4.53
CA VAL A 264 10.47 25.11 -4.57
C VAL A 264 10.94 25.35 -6.00
N ILE A 265 11.44 24.31 -6.66
CA ILE A 265 12.09 24.48 -7.97
C ILE A 265 11.08 24.88 -9.05
N LEU A 266 9.92 24.21 -9.08
CA LEU A 266 8.93 24.47 -10.12
C LEU A 266 8.19 25.79 -9.91
N THR A 267 7.96 26.23 -8.67
CA THR A 267 7.37 27.56 -8.43
C THR A 267 8.34 28.68 -8.79
N LEU A 268 9.64 28.53 -8.51
CA LEU A 268 10.64 29.49 -8.95
C LEU A 268 10.77 29.52 -10.47
N LEU A 269 10.73 28.37 -11.12
CA LEU A 269 10.75 28.24 -12.56
C LEU A 269 9.49 28.87 -13.17
N ASP A 270 8.33 28.65 -12.59
CA ASP A 270 7.05 29.23 -13.01
C ASP A 270 7.09 30.76 -12.94
N ALA A 271 7.56 31.31 -11.82
CA ALA A 271 7.74 32.74 -11.65
C ALA A 271 8.71 33.35 -12.68
N TRP A 272 9.76 32.60 -13.05
CA TRP A 272 10.69 33.03 -14.09
C TRP A 272 10.09 32.94 -15.49
N LEU A 273 9.33 31.88 -15.79
CA LEU A 273 8.65 31.64 -17.08
C LEU A 273 7.42 32.53 -17.28
N ALA A 274 6.89 33.17 -16.25
CA ALA A 274 5.73 34.07 -16.35
C ALA A 274 5.93 35.18 -17.40
N ARG A 275 7.18 35.48 -17.75
CA ARG A 275 7.53 36.43 -18.87
C ARG A 275 7.24 35.85 -20.26
N TRP A 276 7.12 34.51 -20.40
CA TRP A 276 6.92 33.80 -21.67
C TRP A 276 5.86 32.73 -21.53
N PRO A 277 4.56 33.07 -21.44
CA PRO A 277 3.48 32.13 -21.16
C PRO A 277 3.40 30.94 -22.14
N ALA A 278 3.76 31.15 -23.41
CA ALA A 278 3.77 30.10 -24.43
C ALA A 278 4.83 28.99 -24.15
N LEU A 279 5.95 29.34 -23.51
CA LEU A 279 6.98 28.39 -23.14
C LEU A 279 6.68 27.61 -21.86
N GLN A 280 5.79 28.14 -21.01
CA GLN A 280 5.45 27.57 -19.72
C GLN A 280 4.88 26.14 -19.87
N HIS A 281 3.85 25.97 -20.71
CA HIS A 281 3.23 24.67 -20.96
C HIS A 281 4.17 23.67 -21.62
N PHE A 282 4.98 24.13 -22.59
CA PHE A 282 6.01 23.31 -23.22
C PHE A 282 7.04 22.84 -22.19
N THR A 283 7.48 23.73 -21.32
CA THR A 283 8.47 23.41 -20.28
C THR A 283 7.96 22.37 -19.29
N TYR A 284 6.69 22.45 -18.87
CA TYR A 284 6.11 21.43 -17.99
C TYR A 284 6.03 20.06 -18.64
N GLY A 285 5.63 20.00 -19.92
CA GLY A 285 5.63 18.75 -20.67
C GLY A 285 7.03 18.16 -20.84
N ALA A 286 8.00 19.01 -21.18
CA ALA A 286 9.41 18.62 -21.33
C ALA A 286 10.01 18.14 -20.00
N LEU A 287 9.74 18.84 -18.89
CA LEU A 287 10.20 18.44 -17.55
C LEU A 287 9.57 17.12 -17.10
N LEU A 288 8.30 16.89 -17.41
CA LEU A 288 7.64 15.62 -17.11
C LEU A 288 8.32 14.46 -17.83
N LEU A 289 8.55 14.61 -19.16
CA LEU A 289 9.24 13.60 -19.95
C LEU A 289 10.69 13.39 -19.49
N PHE A 290 11.42 14.47 -19.23
CA PHE A 290 12.77 14.43 -18.69
C PHE A 290 12.82 13.66 -17.34
N SER A 291 11.90 13.98 -16.43
CA SER A 291 11.83 13.34 -15.12
C SER A 291 11.53 11.85 -15.23
N LEU A 292 10.55 11.47 -16.06
CA LEU A 292 10.19 10.07 -16.23
C LEU A 292 11.29 9.23 -16.86
N TYR A 293 12.09 9.81 -17.78
CA TYR A 293 13.11 9.08 -18.53
C TYR A 293 14.49 9.09 -17.82
N LEU A 294 14.94 10.24 -17.34
CA LEU A 294 16.30 10.43 -16.81
C LEU A 294 16.37 10.40 -15.27
N MET A 295 15.27 10.72 -14.57
CA MET A 295 15.24 10.80 -13.11
C MET A 295 14.02 10.06 -12.53
N PRO A 296 13.91 8.73 -12.68
CA PRO A 296 12.72 7.99 -12.25
C PRO A 296 12.42 8.11 -10.75
N ASN A 297 13.43 8.40 -9.92
CA ASN A 297 13.28 8.66 -8.48
C ASN A 297 13.26 10.16 -8.16
N GLY A 298 13.21 11.05 -9.16
CA GLY A 298 13.23 12.49 -9.03
C GLY A 298 14.45 13.05 -8.30
N ILE A 299 14.40 14.32 -7.96
CA ILE A 299 15.50 15.04 -7.27
C ILE A 299 15.77 14.41 -5.89
N ALA A 300 14.73 14.07 -5.14
CA ALA A 300 14.90 13.45 -3.82
C ALA A 300 15.66 12.12 -3.89
N GLY A 301 15.44 11.32 -4.95
CA GLY A 301 16.17 10.09 -5.21
C GLY A 301 17.66 10.36 -5.52
N ALA A 302 17.95 11.35 -6.33
CA ALA A 302 19.34 11.76 -6.65
C ALA A 302 20.09 12.23 -5.40
N VAL A 303 19.46 13.08 -4.58
CA VAL A 303 20.03 13.58 -3.32
C VAL A 303 20.27 12.45 -2.33
N SER A 304 19.30 11.53 -2.17
CA SER A 304 19.43 10.39 -1.26
C SER A 304 20.52 9.41 -1.72
N GLY A 305 20.64 9.16 -3.02
CA GLY A 305 21.69 8.32 -3.60
C GLY A 305 23.09 8.91 -3.40
N PHE A 306 23.24 10.22 -3.57
CA PHE A 306 24.47 10.93 -3.28
C PHE A 306 24.84 10.86 -1.79
N ALA A 307 23.88 11.13 -0.90
CA ALA A 307 24.06 11.03 0.55
C ALA A 307 24.39 9.61 1.02
N ALA A 308 23.83 8.58 0.37
CA ALA A 308 24.12 7.19 0.68
C ALA A 308 25.56 6.80 0.34
N ARG A 309 26.11 7.30 -0.77
CA ARG A 309 27.53 7.09 -1.15
C ARG A 309 28.50 7.66 -0.11
N TRP A 310 28.15 8.76 0.54
CA TRP A 310 28.95 9.37 1.61
C TRP A 310 28.82 8.67 2.95
N ARG A 311 27.74 7.85 3.15
CA ARG A 311 27.42 7.15 4.39
C ARG A 311 27.84 5.67 4.40
N GLN A 312 28.70 5.20 3.52
CA GLN A 312 29.19 3.81 3.50
C GLN A 312 29.99 3.43 4.76
N GLY A 313 29.33 3.49 5.91
CA GLY A 313 29.74 2.87 7.15
C GLY A 313 28.79 1.71 7.44
N LYS A 314 29.31 0.50 7.61
CA LYS A 314 28.54 -0.69 7.98
C LYS A 314 27.66 -0.39 9.19
N VAL A 315 26.34 -0.36 9.00
CA VAL A 315 25.41 -0.42 10.12
C VAL A 315 25.44 -1.87 10.59
N ALA A 316 26.17 -2.16 11.66
CA ALA A 316 26.09 -3.42 12.35
C ALA A 316 24.63 -3.60 12.83
N ALA A 317 23.96 -4.67 12.36
CA ALA A 317 22.66 -5.03 12.86
C ALA A 317 22.77 -5.34 14.36
N PRO A 318 21.91 -4.81 15.23
CA PRO A 318 21.87 -5.25 16.60
C PRO A 318 21.41 -6.71 16.61
N VAL A 319 22.29 -7.59 17.06
CA VAL A 319 21.95 -8.98 17.37
C VAL A 319 20.99 -8.93 18.57
N VAL A 320 19.70 -9.14 18.32
CA VAL A 320 18.72 -9.30 19.38
C VAL A 320 18.85 -10.72 19.91
N ALA A 321 19.55 -10.86 21.03
CA ALA A 321 19.63 -12.12 21.75
C ALA A 321 18.28 -12.43 22.44
N GLY A 322 17.70 -13.60 22.14
CA GLY A 322 17.08 -14.38 23.18
C GLY A 322 15.56 -14.46 23.34
N HIS A 323 14.71 -14.25 22.33
CA HIS A 323 13.33 -14.79 22.38
C HIS A 323 12.97 -15.35 21.01
N SER A 324 12.68 -16.65 20.93
CA SER A 324 12.16 -17.25 19.69
C SER A 324 10.71 -16.75 19.47
N ALA A 325 10.51 -16.01 18.39
CA ALA A 325 9.17 -15.52 18.01
C ALA A 325 8.25 -16.66 17.56
N LEU A 326 8.82 -17.79 17.10
CA LEU A 326 8.06 -18.99 16.74
C LEU A 326 7.43 -19.64 17.98
N ALA A 327 8.09 -19.62 19.15
CA ALA A 327 7.56 -20.22 20.38
C ALA A 327 6.35 -19.49 20.95
N ALA A 328 6.14 -18.22 20.63
CA ALA A 328 5.03 -17.42 21.11
C ALA A 328 3.70 -17.65 20.37
N SER A 329 3.69 -18.46 19.30
CA SER A 329 2.49 -18.74 18.48
C SER A 329 1.61 -19.89 18.99
N SER A 330 1.94 -20.50 20.12
CA SER A 330 1.29 -21.70 20.66
C SER A 330 -0.08 -21.42 21.26
N ALA A 331 -1.12 -21.43 20.42
CA ALA A 331 -2.51 -21.54 20.89
C ALA A 331 -3.43 -22.20 19.84
N ALA A 332 -2.97 -23.30 19.21
CA ALA A 332 -3.91 -24.18 18.53
C ALA A 332 -4.33 -25.27 19.49
N ALA A 333 -5.61 -25.36 19.82
CA ALA A 333 -6.19 -26.48 20.53
C ALA A 333 -5.86 -27.77 19.75
N ALA A 334 -5.07 -28.67 20.36
CA ALA A 334 -4.73 -29.92 19.77
C ALA A 334 -5.98 -30.76 19.52
N GLY A 335 -6.26 -31.17 18.28
CA GLY A 335 -7.09 -32.32 18.02
C GLY A 335 -8.44 -32.12 17.32
N GLY A 336 -8.78 -30.91 16.82
CA GLY A 336 -10.02 -30.67 16.04
C GLY A 336 -9.80 -30.39 14.56
N GLU A 337 -10.87 -30.41 13.75
CA GLU A 337 -10.84 -29.95 12.37
C GLU A 337 -10.81 -28.41 12.33
N ILE A 338 -9.72 -27.86 11.80
CA ILE A 338 -9.56 -26.41 11.70
C ILE A 338 -10.22 -25.85 10.44
N LEU A 339 -10.21 -26.63 9.35
CA LEU A 339 -10.82 -26.26 8.07
C LEU A 339 -11.66 -27.44 7.55
N VAL A 340 -12.90 -27.17 7.18
CA VAL A 340 -13.83 -28.15 6.59
C VAL A 340 -14.34 -27.59 5.27
N VAL A 341 -14.13 -28.32 4.21
CA VAL A 341 -14.59 -28.02 2.85
C VAL A 341 -15.65 -29.03 2.46
N LYS A 342 -16.81 -28.56 1.97
CA LYS A 342 -17.91 -29.42 1.52
C LYS A 342 -18.41 -29.01 0.15
N ASP A 343 -18.42 -29.96 -0.77
CA ASP A 343 -18.98 -29.86 -2.12
C ASP A 343 -18.53 -28.61 -2.88
N LEU A 344 -17.24 -28.25 -2.71
CA LEU A 344 -16.69 -27.04 -3.30
C LEU A 344 -16.58 -27.17 -4.82
N TYR A 345 -17.16 -26.21 -5.52
CA TYR A 345 -17.20 -26.17 -6.98
C TYR A 345 -16.76 -24.83 -7.52
N LYS A 346 -16.01 -24.86 -8.63
CA LYS A 346 -15.62 -23.67 -9.39
C LYS A 346 -15.48 -23.98 -10.87
N ALA A 347 -16.11 -23.15 -11.72
CA ALA A 347 -15.95 -23.15 -13.17
C ALA A 347 -15.48 -21.80 -13.68
N TYR A 348 -14.74 -21.82 -14.77
CA TYR A 348 -14.33 -20.66 -15.58
C TYR A 348 -14.71 -20.93 -17.04
N GLY A 349 -15.88 -20.46 -17.47
CA GLY A 349 -16.42 -20.81 -18.79
C GLY A 349 -16.58 -22.33 -18.94
N GLY A 350 -15.89 -22.92 -19.90
CA GLY A 350 -15.94 -24.37 -20.14
C GLY A 350 -15.00 -25.23 -19.30
N ILE A 351 -14.12 -24.61 -18.49
CA ILE A 351 -13.14 -25.33 -17.66
C ILE A 351 -13.63 -25.39 -16.21
N VAL A 352 -13.61 -26.61 -15.63
CA VAL A 352 -14.02 -26.85 -14.23
C VAL A 352 -12.82 -27.34 -13.42
N PRO A 353 -11.98 -26.43 -12.85
CA PRO A 353 -10.78 -26.80 -12.09
C PRO A 353 -11.07 -27.34 -10.70
N VAL A 354 -12.29 -27.19 -10.14
CA VAL A 354 -12.69 -27.78 -8.87
C VAL A 354 -14.10 -28.34 -9.02
N ARG A 355 -14.20 -29.66 -8.87
CA ARG A 355 -15.44 -30.45 -9.12
C ARG A 355 -15.88 -31.13 -7.81
N THR A 356 -16.77 -30.48 -7.06
CA THR A 356 -17.40 -31.06 -5.87
C THR A 356 -16.38 -31.66 -4.88
N VAL A 357 -15.38 -30.85 -4.51
CA VAL A 357 -14.29 -31.27 -3.61
C VAL A 357 -14.73 -31.13 -2.17
N SER A 358 -14.57 -32.21 -1.39
CA SER A 358 -14.85 -32.24 0.05
C SER A 358 -13.68 -32.86 0.82
N PHE A 359 -13.19 -32.20 1.86
CA PHE A 359 -12.11 -32.67 2.75
C PHE A 359 -12.08 -31.89 4.05
N ALA A 360 -11.31 -32.38 5.03
CA ALA A 360 -11.07 -31.69 6.28
C ALA A 360 -9.57 -31.61 6.61
N ILE A 361 -9.15 -30.53 7.25
CA ILE A 361 -7.78 -30.31 7.74
C ILE A 361 -7.79 -30.31 9.26
N SER A 362 -7.00 -31.22 9.85
CA SER A 362 -6.81 -31.30 11.30
C SER A 362 -5.83 -30.25 11.79
N ALA A 363 -6.09 -29.65 12.94
CA ALA A 363 -5.21 -28.65 13.56
C ALA A 363 -3.85 -29.23 13.96
N GLY A 364 -2.79 -28.41 13.85
CA GLY A 364 -1.45 -28.74 14.32
C GLY A 364 -0.70 -29.78 13.50
N LYS A 365 -1.15 -30.08 12.29
CA LYS A 365 -0.52 -31.04 11.37
C LYS A 365 -0.04 -30.37 10.07
N VAL A 366 0.89 -31.05 9.37
CA VAL A 366 1.24 -30.73 7.99
C VAL A 366 0.40 -31.61 7.07
N HIS A 367 -0.47 -30.98 6.28
CA HIS A 367 -1.22 -31.59 5.21
C HIS A 367 -0.55 -31.25 3.87
N ALA A 368 -0.48 -32.20 2.96
CA ALA A 368 -0.04 -31.94 1.59
C ALA A 368 -1.21 -32.08 0.62
N LEU A 369 -1.25 -31.21 -0.39
CA LEU A 369 -2.13 -31.30 -1.55
C LEU A 369 -1.28 -31.54 -2.79
N ILE A 370 -1.38 -32.73 -3.36
CA ILE A 370 -0.61 -33.15 -4.53
C ILE A 370 -1.53 -33.44 -5.72
N GLY A 371 -0.96 -33.63 -6.90
CA GLY A 371 -1.66 -33.96 -8.14
C GLY A 371 -0.92 -33.44 -9.37
N PRO A 372 -1.26 -33.93 -10.57
CA PRO A 372 -0.63 -33.51 -11.80
C PRO A 372 -0.86 -32.02 -12.11
N ASN A 373 -0.14 -31.50 -13.13
CA ASN A 373 -0.35 -30.15 -13.61
C ASN A 373 -1.75 -30.00 -14.18
N GLY A 374 -2.44 -28.90 -13.84
CA GLY A 374 -3.82 -28.69 -14.27
C GLY A 374 -4.88 -29.35 -13.37
N ALA A 375 -4.50 -30.14 -12.34
CA ALA A 375 -5.45 -30.79 -11.43
C ALA A 375 -6.32 -29.84 -10.58
N GLY A 376 -6.09 -28.52 -10.60
CA GLY A 376 -6.89 -27.53 -9.89
C GLY A 376 -6.33 -27.07 -8.54
N LYS A 377 -5.12 -27.51 -8.13
CA LYS A 377 -4.49 -27.21 -6.82
C LYS A 377 -4.43 -25.71 -6.49
N THR A 378 -3.88 -24.91 -7.39
CA THR A 378 -3.77 -23.44 -7.20
C THR A 378 -5.14 -22.76 -7.15
N THR A 379 -6.12 -23.27 -7.94
CA THR A 379 -7.50 -22.77 -7.86
C THR A 379 -8.12 -23.08 -6.50
N LEU A 380 -7.91 -24.28 -5.98
CA LEU A 380 -8.38 -24.64 -4.64
C LEU A 380 -7.77 -23.71 -3.57
N LEU A 381 -6.45 -23.45 -3.62
CA LEU A 381 -5.83 -22.49 -2.71
C LEU A 381 -6.41 -21.07 -2.85
N ASN A 382 -6.70 -20.63 -4.09
CA ASN A 382 -7.34 -19.33 -4.34
C ASN A 382 -8.73 -19.23 -3.69
N LEU A 383 -9.51 -20.33 -3.70
CA LEU A 383 -10.80 -20.41 -3.05
C LEU A 383 -10.67 -20.36 -1.52
N LEU A 384 -9.76 -21.18 -0.96
CA LEU A 384 -9.53 -21.25 0.50
C LEU A 384 -9.00 -19.93 1.08
N SER A 385 -8.18 -19.21 0.31
CA SER A 385 -7.61 -17.91 0.74
C SER A 385 -8.47 -16.70 0.39
N GLY A 386 -9.66 -16.89 -0.23
CA GLY A 386 -10.58 -15.80 -0.56
C GLY A 386 -10.13 -14.89 -1.72
N HIS A 387 -9.15 -15.32 -2.52
CA HIS A 387 -8.75 -14.59 -3.75
C HIS A 387 -9.74 -14.82 -4.89
N VAL A 388 -10.48 -15.93 -4.84
CA VAL A 388 -11.54 -16.28 -5.80
C VAL A 388 -12.76 -16.74 -5.01
N ALA A 389 -13.94 -16.29 -5.41
CA ALA A 389 -15.18 -16.78 -4.82
C ALA A 389 -15.58 -18.14 -5.44
N PRO A 390 -16.06 -19.10 -4.66
CA PRO A 390 -16.58 -20.36 -5.17
C PRO A 390 -17.83 -20.14 -6.03
N GLY A 391 -18.14 -21.10 -6.89
CA GLY A 391 -19.40 -21.17 -7.61
C GLY A 391 -20.52 -21.75 -6.74
N SER A 392 -20.17 -22.77 -5.94
CA SER A 392 -21.03 -23.38 -4.92
C SER A 392 -20.18 -24.13 -3.89
N GLY A 393 -20.81 -24.66 -2.85
CA GLY A 393 -20.16 -25.36 -1.75
C GLY A 393 -19.89 -24.48 -0.52
N SER A 394 -19.30 -25.06 0.50
CA SER A 394 -19.06 -24.44 1.81
C SER A 394 -17.59 -24.58 2.22
N ILE A 395 -17.04 -23.53 2.81
CA ILE A 395 -15.70 -23.51 3.42
C ILE A 395 -15.87 -23.00 4.84
N ARG A 396 -15.64 -23.87 5.83
CA ARG A 396 -15.70 -23.48 7.25
C ARG A 396 -14.33 -23.50 7.88
N PHE A 397 -13.94 -22.38 8.47
CA PHE A 397 -12.72 -22.24 9.25
C PHE A 397 -13.06 -22.01 10.72
N GLU A 398 -12.60 -22.90 11.59
CA GLU A 398 -12.98 -22.93 13.03
C GLU A 398 -14.51 -22.84 13.23
N GLY A 399 -15.28 -23.57 12.42
CA GLY A 399 -16.74 -23.59 12.44
C GLY A 399 -17.43 -22.40 11.76
N GLN A 400 -16.71 -21.33 11.41
CA GLN A 400 -17.25 -20.15 10.75
C GLN A 400 -17.25 -20.32 9.22
N GLU A 401 -18.38 -20.03 8.55
CA GLU A 401 -18.47 -20.03 7.09
C GLU A 401 -17.72 -18.84 6.50
N ILE A 402 -16.78 -19.13 5.58
CA ILE A 402 -15.93 -18.13 4.94
C ILE A 402 -15.99 -18.15 3.42
N ALA A 403 -16.82 -19.01 2.81
CA ALA A 403 -16.96 -19.07 1.35
C ALA A 403 -17.36 -17.71 0.76
N GLY A 404 -16.63 -17.26 -0.26
CA GLY A 404 -16.85 -15.96 -0.89
C GLY A 404 -16.36 -14.73 -0.11
N TRP A 405 -15.73 -14.92 1.06
CA TRP A 405 -15.11 -13.79 1.75
C TRP A 405 -13.88 -13.28 1.00
N PRO A 406 -13.65 -11.96 1.00
CA PRO A 406 -12.44 -11.40 0.38
C PRO A 406 -11.18 -11.75 1.18
N ALA A 407 -10.07 -11.93 0.47
CA ALA A 407 -8.81 -12.45 1.02
C ALA A 407 -8.33 -11.73 2.29
N HIS A 408 -8.47 -10.41 2.37
CA HIS A 408 -8.06 -9.66 3.58
C HIS A 408 -8.90 -10.02 4.82
N ARG A 409 -10.18 -10.41 4.66
CA ARG A 409 -11.00 -10.90 5.76
C ARG A 409 -10.63 -12.32 6.16
N VAL A 410 -10.40 -13.19 5.17
CA VAL A 410 -9.91 -14.57 5.40
C VAL A 410 -8.57 -14.52 6.15
N ALA A 411 -7.64 -13.69 5.71
CA ALA A 411 -6.38 -13.47 6.40
C ALA A 411 -6.57 -12.98 7.85
N SER A 412 -7.60 -12.14 8.10
CA SER A 412 -7.87 -11.63 9.45
C SER A 412 -8.35 -12.71 10.44
N LEU A 413 -8.84 -13.84 9.98
CA LEU A 413 -9.18 -14.99 10.82
C LEU A 413 -7.97 -15.84 11.21
N GLY A 414 -6.84 -15.69 10.51
CA GLY A 414 -5.62 -16.44 10.78
C GLY A 414 -5.27 -17.46 9.68
N ILE A 415 -5.75 -17.28 8.46
CA ILE A 415 -5.28 -18.03 7.28
C ILE A 415 -4.26 -17.17 6.56
N ALA A 416 -2.99 -17.58 6.54
CA ALA A 416 -1.94 -16.92 5.76
C ALA A 416 -1.57 -17.76 4.53
N ARG A 417 -1.06 -17.09 3.48
CA ARG A 417 -0.68 -17.75 2.24
C ARG A 417 0.61 -17.20 1.67
N THR A 418 1.45 -18.09 1.12
CA THR A 418 2.54 -17.75 0.19
C THR A 418 2.06 -17.95 -1.26
N PHE A 419 2.83 -17.45 -2.23
CA PHE A 419 2.49 -17.55 -3.64
C PHE A 419 3.53 -18.37 -4.40
N GLN A 420 3.11 -19.09 -5.44
CA GLN A 420 3.98 -19.86 -6.31
C GLN A 420 5.11 -18.98 -6.90
N ASN A 421 4.74 -17.85 -7.49
CA ASN A 421 5.69 -16.81 -7.87
C ASN A 421 5.91 -15.87 -6.68
N LEU A 422 7.15 -15.67 -6.26
CA LEU A 422 7.51 -14.78 -5.17
C LEU A 422 6.82 -13.40 -5.31
N LYS A 423 5.98 -13.07 -4.35
CA LYS A 423 5.32 -11.77 -4.27
C LYS A 423 5.83 -10.95 -3.09
N LEU A 424 7.16 -10.82 -3.01
CA LEU A 424 7.80 -9.93 -2.05
C LEU A 424 7.68 -8.48 -2.50
N PHE A 425 7.68 -7.59 -1.53
CA PHE A 425 7.80 -6.15 -1.75
C PHE A 425 9.29 -5.82 -1.94
N GLY A 426 9.78 -5.95 -3.17
CA GLY A 426 11.20 -6.01 -3.50
C GLY A 426 11.99 -4.77 -3.10
N GLU A 427 11.37 -3.59 -3.20
CA GLU A 427 12.00 -2.31 -2.84
C GLU A 427 12.02 -2.07 -1.32
N LEU A 428 11.22 -2.81 -0.55
CA LEU A 428 11.22 -2.74 0.90
C LEU A 428 12.30 -3.65 1.49
N SER A 429 12.78 -3.28 2.68
CA SER A 429 13.71 -4.13 3.44
C SER A 429 13.06 -5.47 3.84
N ALA A 430 13.87 -6.47 4.17
CA ALA A 430 13.38 -7.72 4.74
C ALA A 430 12.52 -7.46 5.99
N LEU A 431 12.95 -6.55 6.86
CA LEU A 431 12.21 -6.14 8.05
C LEU A 431 10.85 -5.51 7.71
N ASP A 432 10.79 -4.60 6.72
CA ASP A 432 9.52 -3.97 6.34
C ASP A 432 8.55 -4.96 5.68
N ASN A 433 9.06 -5.97 4.96
CA ASN A 433 8.24 -7.09 4.48
C ASN A 433 7.57 -7.85 5.62
N VAL A 434 8.32 -8.19 6.68
CA VAL A 434 7.79 -8.88 7.87
C VAL A 434 6.82 -7.98 8.64
N LEU A 435 7.13 -6.69 8.79
CA LEU A 435 6.22 -5.71 9.41
C LEU A 435 4.90 -5.54 8.64
N LEU A 436 4.91 -5.70 7.31
CA LEU A 436 3.68 -5.77 6.51
C LEU A 436 2.86 -7.01 6.87
N GLY A 437 3.51 -8.16 7.07
CA GLY A 437 2.85 -9.36 7.60
C GLY A 437 2.18 -9.14 8.96
N ALA A 438 2.84 -8.38 9.84
CA ALA A 438 2.32 -8.02 11.16
C ALA A 438 1.26 -6.91 11.14
N HIS A 439 0.87 -6.37 9.97
CA HIS A 439 -0.01 -5.19 9.84
C HIS A 439 -1.24 -5.22 10.75
N ARG A 440 -1.91 -6.37 10.86
CA ARG A 440 -3.14 -6.51 11.67
C ARG A 440 -2.89 -6.43 13.18
N HIS A 441 -1.68 -6.78 13.64
CA HIS A 441 -1.32 -6.81 15.06
C HIS A 441 -0.73 -5.48 15.56
N ILE A 442 -0.45 -4.55 14.65
CA ILE A 442 -0.01 -3.20 15.03
C ILE A 442 -1.25 -2.36 15.31
N GLU A 443 -1.74 -2.39 16.54
CA GLU A 443 -2.96 -1.70 16.94
C GLU A 443 -2.70 -0.21 17.14
N THR A 444 -2.81 0.57 16.07
CA THR A 444 -2.72 2.02 16.11
C THR A 444 -3.87 2.66 15.34
N GLY A 445 -4.56 3.62 15.96
CA GLY A 445 -5.58 4.43 15.28
C GLY A 445 -4.97 5.42 14.30
N LEU A 446 -5.76 5.86 13.31
CA LEU A 446 -5.33 6.83 12.30
C LEU A 446 -4.85 8.15 12.94
N ALA A 447 -5.63 8.70 13.87
CA ALA A 447 -5.28 9.94 14.57
C ALA A 447 -3.97 9.80 15.37
N ALA A 448 -3.77 8.67 16.07
CA ALA A 448 -2.54 8.42 16.82
C ALA A 448 -1.33 8.31 15.89
N SER A 449 -1.50 7.73 14.69
CA SER A 449 -0.44 7.61 13.70
C SER A 449 -0.13 8.95 13.02
N LEU A 450 -1.14 9.77 12.70
CA LEU A 450 -0.97 11.11 12.14
C LEU A 450 -0.23 12.03 13.12
N LEU A 451 -0.66 12.04 14.38
CA LEU A 451 -0.07 12.90 15.41
C LEU A 451 1.23 12.34 16.00
N GLY A 452 1.64 11.13 15.61
CA GLY A 452 2.86 10.50 16.09
C GLY A 452 2.87 10.27 17.61
N LEU A 453 1.70 9.94 18.19
CA LEU A 453 1.54 9.76 19.63
C LEU A 453 2.44 8.64 20.18
N PRO A 454 2.83 8.70 21.48
CA PRO A 454 3.66 7.67 22.09
C PRO A 454 3.10 6.25 21.99
N SER A 455 1.77 6.09 21.99
CA SER A 455 1.09 4.79 21.79
C SER A 455 1.44 4.17 20.44
N SER A 456 1.35 4.96 19.36
CA SER A 456 1.71 4.52 18.01
C SER A 456 3.19 4.14 17.91
N ARG A 457 4.08 4.96 18.49
CA ARG A 457 5.53 4.68 18.47
C ARG A 457 5.90 3.42 19.26
N ARG A 458 5.24 3.16 20.39
CA ARG A 458 5.45 1.93 21.18
C ARG A 458 4.98 0.69 20.43
N ALA A 459 3.78 0.72 19.82
CA ALA A 459 3.27 -0.37 19.01
C ALA A 459 4.19 -0.70 17.83
N GLU A 460 4.70 0.31 17.12
CA GLU A 460 5.67 0.13 16.04
C GLU A 460 7.02 -0.43 16.53
N ALA A 461 7.50 0.01 17.69
CA ALA A 461 8.74 -0.50 18.27
C ALA A 461 8.62 -1.96 18.71
N SER A 462 7.49 -2.35 19.33
CA SER A 462 7.21 -3.74 19.69
C SER A 462 7.13 -4.63 18.44
N ALA A 463 6.35 -4.22 17.42
CA ALA A 463 6.23 -4.98 16.18
C ALA A 463 7.58 -5.14 15.46
N ARG A 464 8.45 -4.11 15.53
CA ARG A 464 9.81 -4.16 14.95
C ARG A 464 10.70 -5.15 15.70
N ALA A 465 10.59 -5.24 17.03
CA ALA A 465 11.33 -6.21 17.84
C ALA A 465 10.89 -7.65 17.51
N ASP A 466 9.56 -7.89 17.44
CA ASP A 466 8.99 -9.19 17.08
C ASP A 466 9.41 -9.61 15.65
N ALA A 467 9.39 -8.66 14.70
CA ALA A 467 9.80 -8.92 13.32
C ALA A 467 11.29 -9.25 13.19
N LEU A 468 12.17 -8.59 13.95
CA LEU A 468 13.61 -8.89 13.99
C LEU A 468 13.87 -10.26 14.60
N ALA A 469 13.17 -10.63 15.67
CA ALA A 469 13.27 -11.96 16.28
C ALA A 469 12.85 -13.05 15.28
N LEU A 470 11.75 -12.86 14.57
CA LEU A 470 11.26 -13.80 13.55
C LEU A 470 12.24 -13.94 12.37
N LEU A 471 12.85 -12.83 11.91
CA LEU A 471 13.89 -12.87 10.88
C LEU A 471 15.12 -13.64 11.36
N SER A 472 15.52 -13.47 12.62
CA SER A 472 16.65 -14.21 13.22
C SER A 472 16.35 -15.70 13.30
N ASP A 473 15.14 -16.11 13.72
CA ASP A 473 14.70 -17.52 13.78
C ASP A 473 14.74 -18.21 12.41
N LEU A 474 14.58 -17.44 11.32
CA LEU A 474 14.60 -17.94 9.94
C LEU A 474 15.94 -17.71 9.21
N GLY A 475 17.00 -17.26 9.93
CA GLY A 475 18.34 -17.05 9.39
C GLY A 475 18.49 -15.78 8.52
N LEU A 476 17.61 -14.79 8.71
CA LEU A 476 17.59 -13.52 7.97
C LEU A 476 17.99 -12.31 8.84
N GLY A 477 18.36 -12.52 10.11
CA GLY A 477 18.60 -11.43 11.07
C GLY A 477 19.65 -10.43 10.62
N GLU A 478 20.79 -10.88 10.11
CA GLU A 478 21.90 -10.02 9.65
C GLU A 478 21.52 -9.20 8.42
N ARG A 479 20.55 -9.67 7.62
CA ARG A 479 20.08 -9.05 6.37
C ARG A 479 18.75 -8.32 6.53
N ALA A 480 18.30 -8.07 7.76
CA ALA A 480 17.02 -7.47 8.06
C ALA A 480 16.78 -6.11 7.35
N HIS A 481 17.85 -5.35 7.14
CA HIS A 481 17.80 -4.02 6.52
C HIS A 481 18.11 -4.00 5.02
N GLU A 482 18.43 -5.15 4.42
CA GLU A 482 18.66 -5.26 2.98
C GLU A 482 17.32 -5.22 2.22
N PRO A 483 17.26 -4.59 1.02
CA PRO A 483 16.11 -4.67 0.14
C PRO A 483 15.84 -6.13 -0.25
N ALA A 484 14.56 -6.54 -0.20
CA ALA A 484 14.18 -7.93 -0.44
C ALA A 484 14.62 -8.45 -1.82
N LYS A 485 14.63 -7.59 -2.86
CA LYS A 485 15.09 -7.94 -4.22
C LYS A 485 16.58 -8.27 -4.29
N GLY A 486 17.40 -7.82 -3.34
CA GLY A 486 18.85 -8.08 -3.28
C GLY A 486 19.21 -9.41 -2.62
N LEU A 487 18.25 -10.09 -1.99
CA LEU A 487 18.50 -11.36 -1.32
C LEU A 487 18.63 -12.52 -2.33
N PRO A 488 19.46 -13.54 -2.07
CA PRO A 488 19.45 -14.81 -2.79
C PRO A 488 18.05 -15.45 -2.79
N TYR A 489 17.71 -16.21 -3.83
CA TYR A 489 16.38 -16.77 -4.03
C TYR A 489 15.87 -17.61 -2.85
N GLY A 490 16.70 -18.50 -2.29
CA GLY A 490 16.33 -19.29 -1.12
C GLY A 490 16.02 -18.43 0.13
N LEU A 491 16.74 -17.32 0.32
CA LEU A 491 16.45 -16.37 1.40
C LEU A 491 15.19 -15.54 1.11
N GLN A 492 14.88 -15.24 -0.16
CA GLN A 492 13.62 -14.61 -0.53
C GLN A 492 12.43 -15.53 -0.18
N ARG A 493 12.52 -16.85 -0.43
CA ARG A 493 11.50 -17.82 -0.01
C ARG A 493 11.30 -17.84 1.50
N ARG A 494 12.41 -17.87 2.28
CA ARG A 494 12.33 -17.78 3.74
C ARG A 494 11.70 -16.46 4.20
N LEU A 495 11.99 -15.35 3.53
CA LEU A 495 11.37 -14.05 3.83
C LEU A 495 9.87 -14.04 3.55
N GLU A 496 9.42 -14.71 2.48
CA GLU A 496 7.98 -14.83 2.18
C GLU A 496 7.25 -15.61 3.28
N ILE A 497 7.86 -16.69 3.77
CA ILE A 497 7.34 -17.45 4.91
C ILE A 497 7.38 -16.60 6.20
N ALA A 498 8.45 -15.85 6.46
CA ALA A 498 8.55 -14.94 7.59
C ALA A 498 7.42 -13.92 7.59
N ARG A 499 7.14 -13.32 6.42
CA ARG A 499 6.03 -12.37 6.25
C ARG A 499 4.68 -13.02 6.56
N ALA A 500 4.45 -14.23 6.07
CA ALA A 500 3.22 -14.97 6.35
C ALA A 500 3.07 -15.30 7.85
N LEU A 501 4.15 -15.75 8.51
CA LEU A 501 4.19 -16.06 9.94
C LEU A 501 3.99 -14.83 10.83
N ALA A 502 4.45 -13.65 10.39
CA ALA A 502 4.24 -12.40 11.12
C ALA A 502 2.76 -12.04 11.31
N SER A 503 1.87 -12.59 10.48
CA SER A 503 0.41 -12.47 10.67
C SER A 503 -0.11 -13.37 11.80
N LYS A 504 0.75 -14.16 12.48
CA LYS A 504 0.40 -15.14 13.53
C LYS A 504 -0.73 -16.07 13.06
N PRO A 505 -0.50 -16.83 11.96
CA PRO A 505 -1.56 -17.65 11.38
C PRO A 505 -1.83 -18.91 12.20
N LYS A 506 -3.08 -19.36 12.18
CA LYS A 506 -3.50 -20.69 12.64
C LYS A 506 -3.37 -21.75 11.54
N LEU A 507 -3.56 -21.31 10.28
CA LEU A 507 -3.40 -22.12 9.07
C LEU A 507 -2.50 -21.39 8.07
N LEU A 508 -1.40 -22.02 7.68
CA LEU A 508 -0.44 -21.53 6.70
C LEU A 508 -0.57 -22.33 5.41
N LEU A 509 -0.94 -21.66 4.33
CA LEU A 509 -1.04 -22.22 2.99
C LEU A 509 0.27 -21.94 2.22
N LEU A 510 1.00 -22.97 1.87
CA LEU A 510 2.26 -22.90 1.12
C LEU A 510 2.07 -23.40 -0.31
N ASP A 511 2.31 -22.54 -1.29
CA ASP A 511 2.12 -22.84 -2.72
C ASP A 511 3.49 -23.05 -3.39
N GLU A 512 3.89 -24.31 -3.59
CA GLU A 512 5.17 -24.76 -4.18
C GLU A 512 6.40 -24.04 -3.59
N PRO A 513 6.60 -24.08 -2.26
CA PRO A 513 7.66 -23.32 -1.62
C PRO A 513 9.07 -23.80 -1.96
N ALA A 514 9.25 -25.05 -2.42
CA ALA A 514 10.55 -25.61 -2.83
C ALA A 514 10.88 -25.37 -4.30
N ALA A 515 9.98 -24.80 -5.09
CA ALA A 515 10.24 -24.54 -6.50
C ALA A 515 11.48 -23.65 -6.71
N GLY A 516 12.45 -24.14 -7.48
CA GLY A 516 13.70 -23.43 -7.79
C GLY A 516 14.78 -23.50 -6.71
N LEU A 517 14.58 -24.24 -5.64
CA LEU A 517 15.59 -24.52 -4.61
C LEU A 517 16.46 -25.72 -4.98
N ASN A 518 17.71 -25.72 -4.54
CA ASN A 518 18.58 -26.89 -4.63
C ASN A 518 18.18 -27.93 -3.56
N PRO A 519 18.69 -29.20 -3.65
CA PRO A 519 18.32 -30.25 -2.69
C PRO A 519 18.60 -29.92 -1.23
N GLN A 520 19.71 -29.24 -0.95
CA GLN A 520 20.04 -28.80 0.40
C GLN A 520 19.08 -27.72 0.93
N GLU A 521 18.79 -26.70 0.12
CA GLU A 521 17.83 -25.65 0.46
C GLU A 521 16.42 -26.22 0.67
N THR A 522 16.03 -27.24 -0.13
CA THR A 522 14.77 -27.97 0.02
C THR A 522 14.71 -28.72 1.35
N HIS A 523 15.80 -29.38 1.75
CA HIS A 523 15.89 -30.05 3.05
C HIS A 523 15.78 -29.04 4.21
N GLU A 524 16.53 -27.93 4.15
CA GLU A 524 16.48 -26.87 5.15
C GLU A 524 15.08 -26.24 5.24
N LEU A 525 14.38 -26.08 4.11
CA LEU A 525 12.99 -25.62 4.07
C LEU A 525 12.07 -26.62 4.79
N GLY A 526 12.26 -27.91 4.59
CA GLY A 526 11.53 -28.98 5.29
C GLY A 526 11.67 -28.85 6.81
N GLU A 527 12.89 -28.58 7.31
CA GLU A 527 13.14 -28.36 8.74
C GLU A 527 12.44 -27.08 9.25
N VAL A 528 12.42 -26.02 8.44
CA VAL A 528 11.67 -24.79 8.77
C VAL A 528 10.18 -25.10 8.91
N ILE A 529 9.58 -25.84 7.96
CA ILE A 529 8.15 -26.20 8.00
C ILE A 529 7.84 -27.07 9.23
N ARG A 530 8.71 -28.04 9.59
CA ARG A 530 8.53 -28.84 10.82
C ARG A 530 8.56 -27.97 12.07
N ARG A 531 9.50 -27.02 12.18
CA ARG A 531 9.55 -26.08 13.32
C ARG A 531 8.29 -25.22 13.41
N ILE A 532 7.74 -24.78 12.28
CA ILE A 532 6.49 -24.03 12.22
C ILE A 532 5.33 -24.89 12.74
N GLN A 533 5.25 -26.14 12.32
CA GLN A 533 4.22 -27.07 12.78
C GLN A 533 4.37 -27.39 14.30
N GLN A 534 5.58 -27.60 14.78
CA GLN A 534 5.89 -27.81 16.20
C GLN A 534 5.50 -26.60 17.07
N ALA A 535 5.55 -25.38 16.51
CA ALA A 535 5.05 -24.17 17.14
C ALA A 535 3.51 -24.07 17.12
N GLY A 536 2.77 -25.12 16.71
CA GLY A 536 1.32 -25.21 16.73
C GLY A 536 0.60 -24.67 15.50
N VAL A 537 1.30 -24.24 14.45
CA VAL A 537 0.70 -23.76 13.21
C VAL A 537 0.34 -24.95 12.32
N THR A 538 -0.92 -24.98 11.86
CA THR A 538 -1.34 -25.97 10.84
C THR A 538 -0.81 -25.56 9.48
N VAL A 539 -0.29 -26.50 8.70
CA VAL A 539 0.25 -26.21 7.37
C VAL A 539 -0.50 -27.02 6.31
N LEU A 540 -0.92 -26.35 5.23
CA LEU A 540 -1.35 -26.99 3.98
C LEU A 540 -0.33 -26.64 2.91
N LEU A 541 0.38 -27.67 2.45
CA LEU A 541 1.49 -27.58 1.49
C LEU A 541 1.05 -28.08 0.12
N ILE A 542 1.16 -27.27 -0.93
CA ILE A 542 1.15 -27.76 -2.30
C ILE A 542 2.58 -27.97 -2.74
N GLU A 543 2.92 -29.18 -3.17
CA GLU A 543 4.25 -29.53 -3.68
C GLU A 543 4.21 -30.68 -4.67
N HIS A 544 5.23 -30.75 -5.52
CA HIS A 544 5.49 -31.85 -6.44
C HIS A 544 6.83 -32.56 -6.15
N HIS A 545 7.63 -32.05 -5.22
CA HIS A 545 8.81 -32.74 -4.68
C HIS A 545 8.38 -33.81 -3.69
N MET A 546 8.20 -35.07 -4.20
CA MET A 546 7.64 -36.16 -3.38
C MET A 546 8.47 -36.47 -2.14
N ASP A 547 9.81 -36.38 -2.20
CA ASP A 547 10.66 -36.62 -1.04
C ASP A 547 10.36 -35.64 0.09
N LEU A 548 10.14 -34.36 -0.23
CA LEU A 548 9.75 -33.35 0.76
C LEU A 548 8.34 -33.66 1.32
N VAL A 549 7.37 -33.92 0.44
CA VAL A 549 5.98 -34.22 0.82
C VAL A 549 5.93 -35.42 1.78
N MET A 550 6.54 -36.54 1.38
CA MET A 550 6.52 -37.78 2.15
C MET A 550 7.30 -37.67 3.46
N GLY A 551 8.33 -36.79 3.48
CA GLY A 551 9.19 -36.61 4.65
C GLY A 551 8.58 -35.74 5.76
N ILE A 552 7.66 -34.83 5.44
CA ILE A 552 7.14 -33.86 6.45
C ILE A 552 5.63 -33.93 6.67
N SER A 553 4.85 -34.51 5.76
CA SER A 553 3.38 -34.50 5.86
C SER A 553 2.86 -35.65 6.73
N GLN A 554 1.81 -35.40 7.49
CA GLN A 554 1.06 -36.42 8.23
C GLN A 554 -0.19 -36.88 7.47
N HIS A 555 -0.68 -36.10 6.52
CA HIS A 555 -1.85 -36.41 5.71
C HIS A 555 -1.69 -35.82 4.30
N VAL A 556 -2.06 -36.57 3.29
CA VAL A 556 -1.91 -36.18 1.89
C VAL A 556 -3.28 -36.24 1.20
N LEU A 557 -3.63 -35.20 0.49
CA LEU A 557 -4.80 -35.06 -0.37
C LEU A 557 -4.33 -35.10 -1.84
N VAL A 558 -4.97 -35.89 -2.68
CA VAL A 558 -4.61 -36.03 -4.08
C VAL A 558 -5.72 -35.53 -4.97
N LEU A 559 -5.42 -34.49 -5.75
CA LEU A 559 -6.36 -33.92 -6.72
C LEU A 559 -6.01 -34.39 -8.14
N ASP A 560 -7.02 -34.75 -8.91
CA ASP A 560 -6.88 -35.00 -10.34
C ASP A 560 -8.12 -34.50 -11.09
N TYR A 561 -7.91 -33.79 -12.20
CA TYR A 561 -8.98 -33.16 -13.03
C TYR A 561 -10.06 -32.43 -12.18
N GLY A 562 -9.64 -31.78 -11.10
CA GLY A 562 -10.53 -31.02 -10.21
C GLY A 562 -11.28 -31.83 -9.17
N ALA A 563 -11.07 -33.12 -9.06
CA ALA A 563 -11.70 -34.01 -8.09
C ALA A 563 -10.68 -34.55 -7.10
N LEU A 564 -11.10 -34.80 -5.85
CA LEU A 564 -10.29 -35.50 -4.85
C LEU A 564 -10.36 -37.02 -5.13
N ILE A 565 -9.24 -37.61 -5.56
CA ILE A 565 -9.18 -39.03 -5.95
C ILE A 565 -8.69 -39.94 -4.82
N ALA A 566 -7.93 -39.42 -3.87
CA ALA A 566 -7.44 -40.15 -2.71
C ALA A 566 -7.08 -39.18 -1.56
N GLU A 567 -7.18 -39.66 -0.32
CA GLU A 567 -6.67 -39.01 0.87
C GLU A 567 -6.18 -40.03 1.90
N GLY A 568 -5.17 -39.69 2.69
CA GLY A 568 -4.64 -40.60 3.70
C GLY A 568 -3.21 -40.28 4.13
N ARG A 569 -2.58 -41.23 4.85
CA ARG A 569 -1.18 -41.13 5.24
C ARG A 569 -0.26 -41.26 4.01
N PRO A 570 0.94 -40.65 4.03
CA PRO A 570 1.87 -40.68 2.91
C PRO A 570 2.16 -42.09 2.37
N GLU A 571 2.34 -43.08 3.25
CA GLU A 571 2.63 -44.46 2.87
C GLU A 571 1.48 -45.11 2.08
N ALA A 572 0.24 -44.85 2.49
CA ALA A 572 -0.95 -45.36 1.80
C ALA A 572 -1.15 -44.70 0.43
N ILE A 573 -0.87 -43.41 0.32
CA ILE A 573 -0.97 -42.66 -0.94
C ILE A 573 0.06 -43.13 -1.94
N ARG A 574 1.30 -43.43 -1.51
CA ARG A 574 2.37 -43.94 -2.39
C ARG A 574 2.03 -45.25 -3.07
N GLN A 575 1.21 -46.08 -2.43
CA GLN A 575 0.80 -47.41 -2.94
C GLN A 575 -0.58 -47.41 -3.61
N ASN A 576 -1.25 -46.26 -3.66
CA ASN A 576 -2.61 -46.21 -4.21
C ASN A 576 -2.60 -46.27 -5.75
N PRO A 577 -3.24 -47.30 -6.36
CA PRO A 577 -3.24 -47.45 -7.81
C PRO A 577 -3.82 -46.26 -8.58
N LYS A 578 -4.86 -45.59 -8.04
CA LYS A 578 -5.44 -44.39 -8.64
C LYS A 578 -4.46 -43.22 -8.69
N VAL A 579 -3.65 -43.08 -7.64
CA VAL A 579 -2.62 -42.05 -7.60
C VAL A 579 -1.49 -42.33 -8.57
N ILE A 580 -1.05 -43.57 -8.63
CA ILE A 580 0.00 -44.01 -9.58
C ILE A 580 -0.47 -43.76 -11.01
N ALA A 581 -1.68 -44.16 -11.36
CA ALA A 581 -2.25 -43.95 -12.69
C ALA A 581 -2.37 -42.46 -13.06
N ALA A 582 -2.75 -41.58 -12.09
CA ALA A 582 -2.86 -40.15 -12.32
C ALA A 582 -1.52 -39.46 -12.62
N TYR A 583 -0.40 -40.00 -12.10
CA TYR A 583 0.95 -39.46 -12.32
C TYR A 583 1.69 -40.08 -13.53
N LEU A 584 1.47 -41.37 -13.81
CA LEU A 584 2.11 -42.07 -14.91
C LEU A 584 1.34 -41.98 -16.22
N GLY A 585 0.09 -41.56 -16.19
CA GLY A 585 -0.89 -41.70 -17.23
C GLY A 585 -1.55 -43.11 -17.17
N ALA A 586 -2.79 -43.26 -17.59
CA ALA A 586 -3.35 -44.57 -17.87
C ALA A 586 -2.59 -45.10 -19.09
N ASP A 587 -1.84 -46.18 -18.91
CA ASP A 587 -1.17 -46.86 -20.01
C ASP A 587 -2.17 -47.09 -21.15
N ASP A 588 -1.87 -46.56 -22.34
CA ASP A 588 -2.50 -46.93 -23.63
C ASP A 588 -2.18 -48.38 -24.01
N ASP A 589 -1.66 -49.19 -23.10
CA ASP A 589 -1.33 -50.61 -23.35
C ASP A 589 -2.53 -51.55 -23.47
N ALA A 590 -3.77 -51.02 -23.28
CA ALA A 590 -4.97 -51.81 -23.57
C ALA A 590 -5.37 -51.81 -25.07
N ALA A 591 -4.74 -50.97 -25.90
CA ALA A 591 -5.05 -50.88 -27.34
C ALA A 591 -4.13 -51.73 -28.24
N LEU A 592 -3.08 -52.35 -27.71
CA LEU A 592 -2.12 -53.15 -28.50
C LEU A 592 -2.27 -54.68 -28.35
N THR A 593 -3.23 -55.18 -27.58
CA THR A 593 -3.47 -56.63 -27.43
C THR A 593 -4.81 -57.09 -28.02
N GLY A 594 -5.44 -56.31 -28.91
CA GLY A 594 -6.77 -56.58 -29.48
C GLY A 594 -6.79 -56.92 -30.99
N ASP A 595 -5.66 -57.31 -31.63
CA ASP A 595 -5.71 -57.81 -33.02
C ASP A 595 -4.67 -58.92 -33.26
N ALA A 596 -4.94 -60.11 -32.73
CA ALA A 596 -4.37 -61.35 -33.16
C ALA A 596 -5.25 -62.55 -32.75
N ALA A 597 -6.39 -62.74 -33.42
CA ALA A 597 -7.06 -64.07 -33.62
C ALA A 597 -7.95 -64.01 -34.82
#